data_31378d03b174210bb7fe8792adecee19
#
_entry.id   31378d03b174210bb7fe8792adecee19
#
_cell.length_a   1.000
_cell.length_b   1.000
_cell.length_c   1.000
_cell.angle_alpha   90.00
_cell.angle_beta   90.00
_cell.angle_gamma   90.00
#
_symmetry.space_group_name_H-M   'P 1'
#
loop_
_entity.id
_entity.type
_entity.pdbx_description
1 polymer ?
#
loop_
_entity_poly.entity_id
_entity_poly.type
_entity_poly.pdbx_seq_one_letter_code
_entity_poly.pdbx_strand_id
1 'polypeptide(L)'
;MLTLDQIKALIEAAVPGARLEIVQNGSPSAQHSLLVTNEHAVAVAKFLRDDPQLRLDYASNVTGVDWPDTVIKETIKSKQVIDGQERDIEQTVEKKKPGYLESVYHLYSMELKHGPVILRLRTANRTDQAKLPSLTPVWRGAEFQEREIYDLYGIIFEGHPDLRRILMWDEFKDFPMRKDYVEPDDYEYEPTPHDEVWERTKKHYNKTS
;
A
#
# COMPACT_ATOMS: atom_id res chain seq x y z
N MET A 1 -7.67 -18.67 -18.47
CA MET A 1 -7.44 -17.92 -17.21
C MET A 1 -8.80 -17.55 -16.64
N LEU A 2 -9.03 -17.79 -15.34
CA LEU A 2 -10.27 -17.41 -14.66
C LEU A 2 -10.35 -15.88 -14.57
N THR A 3 -11.57 -15.33 -14.61
CA THR A 3 -11.80 -13.91 -14.34
C THR A 3 -11.64 -13.61 -12.85
N LEU A 4 -11.40 -12.34 -12.49
CA LEU A 4 -11.30 -11.92 -11.07
C LEU A 4 -12.57 -12.24 -10.27
N ASP A 5 -13.75 -12.11 -10.89
CA ASP A 5 -15.03 -12.47 -10.26
C ASP A 5 -15.12 -13.97 -9.98
N GLN A 6 -14.65 -14.81 -10.90
CA GLN A 6 -14.60 -16.26 -10.70
C GLN A 6 -13.60 -16.64 -9.58
N ILE A 7 -12.41 -16.00 -9.58
CA ILE A 7 -11.41 -16.21 -8.51
C ILE A 7 -11.97 -15.79 -7.17
N LYS A 8 -12.63 -14.63 -7.09
CA LYS A 8 -13.30 -14.16 -5.88
C LYS A 8 -14.32 -15.18 -5.38
N ALA A 9 -15.20 -15.66 -6.26
CA ALA A 9 -16.23 -16.65 -5.90
C ALA A 9 -15.61 -17.96 -5.39
N LEU A 10 -14.53 -18.44 -5.99
CA LEU A 10 -13.80 -19.62 -5.53
C LEU A 10 -13.21 -19.43 -4.14
N ILE A 11 -12.60 -18.27 -3.87
CA ILE A 11 -12.04 -17.96 -2.55
C ILE A 11 -13.14 -17.91 -1.49
N GLU A 12 -14.24 -17.19 -1.75
CA GLU A 12 -15.35 -17.05 -0.80
C GLU A 12 -16.05 -18.40 -0.49
N ALA A 13 -16.03 -19.33 -1.45
CA ALA A 13 -16.53 -20.68 -1.24
C ALA A 13 -15.56 -21.56 -0.42
N ALA A 14 -14.25 -21.39 -0.63
CA ALA A 14 -13.21 -22.22 0.00
C ALA A 14 -12.78 -21.71 1.38
N VAL A 15 -12.85 -20.42 1.63
CA VAL A 15 -12.43 -19.77 2.89
C VAL A 15 -13.65 -19.09 3.53
N PRO A 16 -14.40 -19.81 4.40
CA PRO A 16 -15.58 -19.24 5.05
C PRO A 16 -15.25 -17.99 5.86
N GLY A 17 -16.03 -16.92 5.67
CA GLY A 17 -15.84 -15.65 6.35
C GLY A 17 -14.88 -14.67 5.65
N ALA A 18 -14.12 -15.11 4.66
CA ALA A 18 -13.30 -14.20 3.87
C ALA A 18 -14.19 -13.23 3.08
N ARG A 19 -13.90 -11.95 3.22
CA ARG A 19 -14.54 -10.88 2.44
C ARG A 19 -13.54 -10.31 1.47
N LEU A 20 -13.91 -10.30 0.19
CA LEU A 20 -13.07 -9.77 -0.88
C LEU A 20 -13.81 -8.66 -1.61
N GLU A 21 -13.08 -7.61 -1.91
CA GLU A 21 -13.54 -6.50 -2.74
C GLU A 21 -12.69 -6.43 -4.01
N ILE A 22 -13.33 -6.26 -5.16
CA ILE A 22 -12.61 -5.99 -6.40
C ILE A 22 -12.36 -4.49 -6.48
N VAL A 23 -11.09 -4.11 -6.38
CA VAL A 23 -10.65 -2.72 -6.53
C VAL A 23 -10.39 -2.45 -8.01
N GLN A 24 -11.21 -1.57 -8.59
CA GLN A 24 -11.10 -1.16 -9.97
C GLN A 24 -9.84 -0.31 -10.18
N ASN A 25 -9.11 -0.59 -11.25
CA ASN A 25 -8.00 0.24 -11.69
C ASN A 25 -8.44 1.04 -12.92
N GLY A 26 -8.48 2.37 -12.78
CA GLY A 26 -8.86 3.30 -13.85
C GLY A 26 -7.72 3.61 -14.83
N SER A 27 -6.53 3.02 -14.65
CA SER A 27 -5.43 3.21 -15.60
C SER A 27 -5.66 2.42 -16.91
N PRO A 28 -4.98 2.78 -17.99
CA PRO A 28 -5.10 2.05 -19.27
C PRO A 28 -4.78 0.56 -19.19
N SER A 29 -4.00 0.13 -18.21
CA SER A 29 -3.68 -1.29 -17.97
C SER A 29 -4.89 -2.10 -17.51
N ALA A 30 -5.92 -1.44 -16.94
CA ALA A 30 -7.15 -2.05 -16.39
C ALA A 30 -6.91 -3.29 -15.51
N GLN A 31 -5.75 -3.35 -14.84
CA GLN A 31 -5.39 -4.44 -13.94
C GLN A 31 -6.10 -4.25 -12.60
N HIS A 32 -7.31 -4.81 -12.51
CA HIS A 32 -8.09 -4.80 -11.26
C HIS A 32 -7.42 -5.72 -10.22
N SER A 33 -7.73 -5.51 -8.94
CA SER A 33 -7.11 -6.22 -7.84
C SER A 33 -8.14 -6.70 -6.82
N LEU A 34 -7.77 -7.71 -6.04
CA LEU A 34 -8.57 -8.24 -4.94
C LEU A 34 -8.05 -7.66 -3.62
N LEU A 35 -8.87 -6.89 -2.93
CA LEU A 35 -8.64 -6.49 -1.56
C LEU A 35 -9.23 -7.56 -0.64
N VAL A 36 -8.42 -8.11 0.27
CA VAL A 36 -8.83 -9.13 1.22
C VAL A 36 -8.75 -8.61 2.66
N THR A 37 -9.63 -9.09 3.53
CA THR A 37 -9.56 -8.78 4.97
C THR A 37 -8.34 -9.45 5.60
N ASN A 38 -7.63 -8.72 6.45
CA ASN A 38 -6.37 -9.15 7.05
C ASN A 38 -6.48 -10.48 7.83
N GLU A 39 -7.61 -10.69 8.51
CA GLU A 39 -7.89 -11.91 9.29
C GLU A 39 -7.82 -13.19 8.45
N HIS A 40 -8.21 -13.12 7.18
CA HIS A 40 -8.27 -14.27 6.28
C HIS A 40 -7.14 -14.28 5.24
N ALA A 41 -6.26 -13.27 5.25
CA ALA A 41 -5.25 -13.08 4.22
C ALA A 41 -4.33 -14.30 4.02
N VAL A 42 -3.84 -14.89 5.12
CA VAL A 42 -2.97 -16.08 5.05
C VAL A 42 -3.73 -17.30 4.51
N ALA A 43 -4.99 -17.48 4.91
CA ALA A 43 -5.82 -18.60 4.42
C ALA A 43 -6.13 -18.44 2.93
N VAL A 44 -6.50 -17.22 2.51
CA VAL A 44 -6.71 -16.87 1.10
C VAL A 44 -5.43 -17.07 0.29
N ALA A 45 -4.30 -16.61 0.79
CA ALA A 45 -3.00 -16.77 0.13
C ALA A 45 -2.64 -18.26 -0.07
N LYS A 46 -2.83 -19.09 0.95
CA LYS A 46 -2.63 -20.55 0.83
C LYS A 46 -3.53 -21.16 -0.22
N PHE A 47 -4.83 -20.80 -0.21
CA PHE A 47 -5.77 -21.27 -1.21
C PHE A 47 -5.33 -20.88 -2.63
N LEU A 48 -4.96 -19.62 -2.86
CA LEU A 48 -4.50 -19.13 -4.16
C LEU A 48 -3.27 -19.89 -4.68
N ARG A 49 -2.35 -20.27 -3.78
CA ARG A 49 -1.16 -21.06 -4.12
C ARG A 49 -1.50 -22.53 -4.42
N ASP A 50 -2.37 -23.13 -3.62
CA ASP A 50 -2.56 -24.59 -3.57
C ASP A 50 -3.70 -25.09 -4.48
N ASP A 51 -4.66 -24.23 -4.84
CA ASP A 51 -5.79 -24.58 -5.71
C ASP A 51 -5.29 -25.01 -7.10
N PRO A 52 -5.71 -26.20 -7.60
CA PRO A 52 -5.19 -26.74 -8.85
C PRO A 52 -5.56 -25.95 -10.10
N GLN A 53 -6.57 -25.08 -10.05
CA GLN A 53 -6.96 -24.21 -11.17
C GLN A 53 -6.20 -22.89 -11.19
N LEU A 54 -5.66 -22.47 -10.04
CA LEU A 54 -4.95 -21.21 -9.88
C LEU A 54 -3.44 -21.39 -9.79
N ARG A 55 -2.96 -22.24 -8.88
CA ARG A 55 -1.53 -22.55 -8.69
C ARG A 55 -0.66 -21.30 -8.71
N LEU A 56 -1.05 -20.25 -7.97
CA LEU A 56 -0.29 -19.01 -7.91
C LEU A 56 0.95 -19.20 -7.03
N ASP A 57 1.92 -19.91 -7.54
CA ASP A 57 3.13 -20.36 -6.84
C ASP A 57 4.23 -19.30 -6.75
N TYR A 58 4.10 -18.19 -7.47
CA TYR A 58 5.13 -17.16 -7.55
C TYR A 58 4.59 -15.76 -7.25
N ALA A 59 5.15 -15.12 -6.21
CA ALA A 59 4.98 -13.69 -5.95
C ALA A 59 6.14 -12.94 -6.64
N SER A 60 5.85 -12.36 -7.80
CA SER A 60 6.87 -11.68 -8.62
C SER A 60 7.26 -10.33 -8.07
N ASN A 61 6.31 -9.63 -7.46
CA ASN A 61 6.53 -8.32 -6.87
C ASN A 61 5.59 -8.10 -5.69
N VAL A 62 6.13 -7.52 -4.61
CA VAL A 62 5.36 -7.03 -3.47
C VAL A 62 5.77 -5.59 -3.23
N THR A 63 4.81 -4.68 -3.23
CA THR A 63 5.09 -3.24 -3.08
C THR A 63 4.16 -2.60 -2.06
N GLY A 64 4.66 -1.53 -1.40
CA GLY A 64 3.88 -0.67 -0.53
C GLY A 64 3.19 0.45 -1.31
N VAL A 65 2.03 0.88 -0.82
CA VAL A 65 1.33 2.06 -1.33
C VAL A 65 0.85 2.90 -0.15
N ASP A 66 1.11 4.21 -0.22
CA ASP A 66 0.65 5.17 0.77
C ASP A 66 -0.54 5.97 0.25
N TRP A 67 -1.65 5.90 0.98
CA TRP A 67 -2.86 6.67 0.77
C TRP A 67 -3.02 7.68 1.91
N PRO A 68 -2.67 8.95 1.71
CA PRO A 68 -2.80 9.97 2.73
C PRO A 68 -4.26 10.28 3.04
N ASP A 69 -4.49 10.97 4.16
CA ASP A 69 -5.80 11.52 4.50
C ASP A 69 -6.32 12.40 3.37
N THR A 70 -7.58 12.21 3.01
CA THR A 70 -8.22 13.01 1.97
C THR A 70 -9.52 13.63 2.48
N VAL A 71 -9.82 14.84 1.99
CA VAL A 71 -11.10 15.50 2.23
C VAL A 71 -11.95 15.36 0.97
N ILE A 72 -13.03 14.61 1.08
CA ILE A 72 -14.01 14.46 -0.01
C ILE A 72 -15.09 15.50 0.21
N LYS A 73 -15.36 16.31 -0.81
CA LYS A 73 -16.48 17.25 -0.82
C LYS A 73 -17.69 16.56 -1.45
N GLU A 74 -18.68 16.21 -0.64
CA GLU A 74 -19.94 15.63 -1.11
C GLU A 74 -20.99 16.75 -1.14
N THR A 75 -21.58 17.00 -2.31
CA THR A 75 -22.72 17.93 -2.44
C THR A 75 -24.00 17.17 -2.14
N ILE A 76 -24.59 17.45 -0.99
CA ILE A 76 -25.88 16.87 -0.58
C ILE A 76 -26.99 17.84 -1.00
N LYS A 77 -27.91 17.37 -1.82
CA LYS A 77 -29.13 18.09 -2.15
C LYS A 77 -30.17 17.84 -1.05
N SER A 78 -30.50 18.86 -0.29
CA SER A 78 -31.57 18.83 0.72
C SER A 78 -32.71 19.73 0.32
N LYS A 79 -33.95 19.28 0.47
CA LYS A 79 -35.12 20.12 0.30
C LYS A 79 -35.41 20.84 1.61
N GLN A 80 -35.39 22.16 1.58
CA GLN A 80 -35.81 23.01 2.71
C GLN A 80 -36.98 23.88 2.30
N VAL A 81 -37.94 23.99 3.21
CA VAL A 81 -39.08 24.90 3.02
C VAL A 81 -38.66 26.27 3.53
N ILE A 82 -38.48 27.20 2.60
CA ILE A 82 -38.21 28.64 2.91
C ILE A 82 -39.38 29.44 2.38
N ASP A 83 -40.00 30.24 3.23
CA ASP A 83 -41.18 31.06 2.92
C ASP A 83 -42.36 30.26 2.30
N GLY A 84 -42.60 29.06 2.79
CA GLY A 84 -43.71 28.20 2.33
C GLY A 84 -43.49 27.53 0.95
N GLN A 85 -42.31 27.67 0.34
CA GLN A 85 -41.93 27.00 -0.91
C GLN A 85 -40.77 26.02 -0.69
N GLU A 86 -40.90 24.83 -1.24
CA GLU A 86 -39.79 23.85 -1.29
C GLU A 86 -38.70 24.39 -2.23
N ARG A 87 -37.49 24.53 -1.70
CA ARG A 87 -36.30 24.86 -2.50
C ARG A 87 -35.24 23.79 -2.27
N ASP A 88 -34.63 23.36 -3.37
CA ASP A 88 -33.46 22.48 -3.33
C ASP A 88 -32.24 23.31 -2.93
N ILE A 89 -31.66 23.00 -1.76
CA ILE A 89 -30.44 23.64 -1.28
C ILE A 89 -29.30 22.62 -1.45
N GLU A 90 -28.26 23.02 -2.17
CA GLU A 90 -27.03 22.25 -2.28
C GLU A 90 -26.09 22.63 -1.13
N GLN A 91 -25.87 21.69 -0.21
CA GLN A 91 -24.88 21.85 0.85
C GLN A 91 -23.66 21.00 0.55
N THR A 92 -22.49 21.63 0.49
CA THR A 92 -21.22 20.91 0.38
C THR A 92 -20.77 20.50 1.77
N VAL A 93 -20.78 19.19 2.04
CA VAL A 93 -20.28 18.60 3.29
C VAL A 93 -18.88 18.05 3.05
N GLU A 94 -17.92 18.48 3.84
CA GLU A 94 -16.56 17.95 3.81
C GLU A 94 -16.48 16.70 4.70
N LYS A 95 -16.21 15.56 4.08
CA LYS A 95 -16.00 14.28 4.78
C LYS A 95 -14.51 13.92 4.74
N LYS A 96 -13.89 13.86 5.90
CA LYS A 96 -12.51 13.37 6.02
C LYS A 96 -12.51 11.85 5.84
N LYS A 97 -11.74 11.36 4.87
CA LYS A 97 -11.42 9.95 4.70
C LYS A 97 -10.04 9.71 5.28
N PRO A 98 -9.91 8.89 6.35
CA PRO A 98 -8.61 8.60 6.94
C PRO A 98 -7.72 7.86 5.94
N GLY A 99 -6.45 8.18 5.98
CA GLY A 99 -5.44 7.52 5.17
C GLY A 99 -5.10 6.12 5.70
N TYR A 100 -4.51 5.32 4.83
CA TYR A 100 -4.06 3.95 5.12
C TYR A 100 -2.86 3.60 4.27
N LEU A 101 -2.20 2.51 4.62
CA LEU A 101 -1.15 1.89 3.81
C LEU A 101 -1.66 0.59 3.21
N GLU A 102 -1.12 0.20 2.07
CA GLU A 102 -1.43 -1.08 1.44
C GLU A 102 -0.14 -1.82 1.09
N SER A 103 -0.20 -3.15 1.18
CA SER A 103 0.76 -4.05 0.55
C SER A 103 0.09 -4.73 -0.63
N VAL A 104 0.72 -4.69 -1.80
CA VAL A 104 0.18 -5.15 -3.08
C VAL A 104 1.09 -6.25 -3.61
N TYR A 105 0.52 -7.45 -3.78
CA TYR A 105 1.22 -8.64 -4.25
C TYR A 105 0.81 -8.96 -5.68
N HIS A 106 1.78 -9.10 -6.58
CA HIS A 106 1.57 -9.54 -7.96
C HIS A 106 1.90 -11.03 -8.06
N LEU A 107 0.86 -11.83 -8.21
CA LEU A 107 0.93 -13.28 -8.13
C LEU A 107 0.82 -13.91 -9.52
N TYR A 108 1.69 -14.86 -9.81
CA TYR A 108 1.71 -15.63 -11.06
C TYR A 108 1.72 -17.12 -10.78
N SER A 109 1.19 -17.87 -11.72
CA SER A 109 1.43 -19.31 -11.81
C SER A 109 2.55 -19.57 -12.81
N MET A 110 3.67 -20.06 -12.32
CA MET A 110 4.77 -20.50 -13.18
C MET A 110 4.44 -21.84 -13.82
N GLU A 111 3.71 -22.70 -13.09
CA GLU A 111 3.29 -24.01 -13.59
C GLU A 111 2.23 -23.90 -14.69
N LEU A 112 1.17 -23.12 -14.48
CA LEU A 112 0.06 -22.94 -15.42
C LEU A 112 0.27 -21.78 -16.41
N LYS A 113 1.36 -21.02 -16.27
CA LYS A 113 1.77 -19.91 -17.14
C LYS A 113 0.70 -18.83 -17.29
N HIS A 114 0.13 -18.38 -16.18
CA HIS A 114 -0.83 -17.29 -16.17
C HIS A 114 -0.59 -16.31 -15.02
N GLY A 115 -1.22 -15.14 -15.08
CA GLY A 115 -1.12 -14.02 -14.14
C GLY A 115 -1.02 -12.69 -14.89
N PRO A 116 -0.85 -11.57 -14.18
CA PRO A 116 -0.89 -11.48 -12.72
C PRO A 116 -2.30 -11.56 -12.14
N VAL A 117 -2.43 -12.13 -10.95
CA VAL A 117 -3.52 -11.87 -10.02
C VAL A 117 -2.98 -10.94 -8.95
N ILE A 118 -3.63 -9.79 -8.77
CA ILE A 118 -3.16 -8.77 -7.83
C ILE A 118 -3.96 -8.87 -6.54
N LEU A 119 -3.26 -9.18 -5.43
CA LEU A 119 -3.82 -9.23 -4.09
C LEU A 119 -3.41 -8.01 -3.29
N ARG A 120 -4.34 -7.39 -2.57
CA ARG A 120 -4.09 -6.23 -1.69
C ARG A 120 -4.45 -6.55 -0.25
N LEU A 121 -3.60 -6.10 0.65
CA LEU A 121 -3.84 -6.00 2.07
C LEU A 121 -3.80 -4.54 2.48
N ARG A 122 -4.73 -4.12 3.33
CA ARG A 122 -4.86 -2.72 3.78
C ARG A 122 -4.74 -2.62 5.28
N THR A 123 -3.95 -1.66 5.76
CA THR A 123 -3.85 -1.33 7.18
C THR A 123 -5.08 -0.57 7.66
N ALA A 124 -5.35 -0.60 8.96
CA ALA A 124 -6.45 0.16 9.55
C ALA A 124 -6.20 1.68 9.52
N ASN A 125 -4.93 2.10 9.63
CA ASN A 125 -4.50 3.49 9.53
C ASN A 125 -3.03 3.58 9.08
N ARG A 126 -2.48 4.80 9.04
CA ARG A 126 -1.08 5.09 8.66
C ARG A 126 -0.10 5.15 9.84
N THR A 127 -0.55 4.95 11.06
CA THR A 127 0.22 5.21 12.30
C THR A 127 0.39 3.97 13.15
N ASP A 128 -0.33 3.86 14.25
CA ASP A 128 -0.19 2.83 15.28
C ASP A 128 -0.78 1.47 14.87
N GLN A 129 -1.72 1.45 13.92
CA GLN A 129 -2.36 0.25 13.37
C GLN A 129 -1.87 -0.08 11.95
N ALA A 130 -0.68 0.36 11.59
CA ALA A 130 -0.03 0.05 10.31
C ALA A 130 0.53 -1.39 10.31
N LYS A 131 -0.36 -2.39 10.53
CA LYS A 131 0.00 -3.81 10.66
C LYS A 131 -0.73 -4.64 9.63
N LEU A 132 -0.03 -5.63 9.06
CA LEU A 132 -0.55 -6.60 8.13
C LEU A 132 -0.01 -7.99 8.46
N PRO A 133 -0.75 -9.08 8.18
CA PRO A 133 -0.19 -10.42 8.27
C PRO A 133 0.88 -10.62 7.19
N SER A 134 2.01 -11.23 7.55
CA SER A 134 3.04 -11.63 6.59
C SER A 134 2.55 -12.78 5.70
N LEU A 135 2.80 -12.69 4.41
CA LEU A 135 2.56 -13.78 3.46
C LEU A 135 3.85 -14.55 3.11
N THR A 136 4.96 -14.23 3.76
CA THR A 136 6.24 -14.98 3.66
C THR A 136 6.07 -16.50 3.89
N PRO A 137 5.21 -16.97 4.84
CA PRO A 137 4.98 -18.41 5.02
C PRO A 137 4.33 -19.09 3.80
N VAL A 138 3.71 -18.32 2.91
CA VAL A 138 3.07 -18.81 1.69
C VAL A 138 4.01 -18.66 0.50
N TRP A 139 4.58 -17.49 0.31
CA TRP A 139 5.53 -17.15 -0.75
C TRP A 139 6.84 -16.67 -0.14
N ARG A 140 7.82 -17.54 -0.06
CA ARG A 140 9.12 -17.17 0.51
C ARG A 140 9.81 -16.02 -0.23
N GLY A 141 9.54 -15.84 -1.50
CA GLY A 141 10.04 -14.71 -2.29
C GLY A 141 9.56 -13.32 -1.80
N ALA A 142 8.51 -13.26 -0.98
CA ALA A 142 8.03 -12.03 -0.38
C ALA A 142 8.89 -11.54 0.80
N GLU A 143 9.77 -12.36 1.38
CA GLU A 143 10.51 -12.07 2.60
C GLU A 143 11.26 -10.72 2.53
N PHE A 144 12.11 -10.55 1.53
CA PHE A 144 12.88 -9.30 1.39
C PHE A 144 12.01 -8.11 0.94
N GLN A 145 10.97 -8.36 0.16
CA GLN A 145 10.07 -7.32 -0.32
C GLN A 145 9.17 -6.79 0.81
N GLU A 146 8.71 -7.66 1.72
CA GLU A 146 7.98 -7.23 2.92
C GLU A 146 8.90 -6.42 3.86
N ARG A 147 10.18 -6.78 3.99
CA ARG A 147 11.18 -5.98 4.73
C ARG A 147 11.40 -4.62 4.07
N GLU A 148 11.45 -4.54 2.74
CA GLU A 148 11.55 -3.28 2.01
C GLU A 148 10.33 -2.39 2.30
N ILE A 149 9.13 -2.95 2.27
CA ILE A 149 7.91 -2.22 2.60
C ILE A 149 7.90 -1.76 4.06
N TYR A 150 8.34 -2.61 4.99
CA TYR A 150 8.51 -2.23 6.39
C TYR A 150 9.48 -1.05 6.52
N ASP A 151 10.61 -1.12 5.86
CA ASP A 151 11.67 -0.12 5.92
C ASP A 151 11.22 1.24 5.36
N LEU A 152 10.56 1.23 4.19
CA LEU A 152 10.24 2.45 3.44
C LEU A 152 8.87 3.05 3.78
N TYR A 153 7.89 2.24 4.24
CA TYR A 153 6.52 2.67 4.54
C TYR A 153 6.13 2.50 6.00
N GLY A 154 6.85 1.68 6.78
CA GLY A 154 6.55 1.42 8.19
C GLY A 154 5.37 0.47 8.40
N ILE A 155 5.10 -0.43 7.46
CA ILE A 155 4.11 -1.49 7.64
C ILE A 155 4.76 -2.63 8.44
N ILE A 156 4.16 -2.97 9.58
CA ILE A 156 4.60 -4.08 10.42
C ILE A 156 3.95 -5.38 9.90
N PHE A 157 4.75 -6.32 9.41
CA PHE A 157 4.27 -7.62 8.96
C PHE A 157 4.30 -8.63 10.11
N GLU A 158 3.11 -8.90 10.69
CA GLU A 158 2.96 -9.85 11.79
C GLU A 158 3.23 -11.30 11.31
N GLY A 159 4.09 -12.00 12.02
CA GLY A 159 4.52 -13.35 11.65
C GLY A 159 5.64 -13.42 10.61
N HIS A 160 6.24 -12.28 10.24
CA HIS A 160 7.44 -12.26 9.40
C HIS A 160 8.65 -12.87 10.17
N PRO A 161 9.47 -13.73 9.53
CA PRO A 161 10.55 -14.43 10.22
C PRO A 161 11.72 -13.53 10.66
N ASP A 162 11.99 -12.44 9.94
CA ASP A 162 13.13 -11.55 10.20
C ASP A 162 12.79 -10.11 9.74
N LEU A 163 11.88 -9.43 10.49
CA LEU A 163 11.44 -8.07 10.15
C LEU A 163 12.41 -7.03 10.69
N ARG A 164 13.33 -6.59 9.86
CA ARG A 164 14.32 -5.53 10.13
C ARG A 164 14.56 -4.70 8.89
N ARG A 165 15.14 -3.52 9.03
CA ARG A 165 15.48 -2.65 7.90
C ARG A 165 16.41 -3.35 6.91
N ILE A 166 16.40 -2.95 5.65
CA ILE A 166 17.18 -3.54 4.57
C ILE A 166 17.86 -2.51 3.67
N LEU A 167 17.26 -1.35 3.47
CA LEU A 167 17.75 -0.28 2.62
C LEU A 167 18.29 0.90 3.43
N MET A 168 17.54 1.29 4.47
CA MET A 168 17.96 2.36 5.38
C MET A 168 18.85 1.79 6.49
N TRP A 169 19.65 2.63 7.11
CA TRP A 169 20.45 2.24 8.28
C TRP A 169 19.56 2.02 9.51
N ASP A 170 20.07 1.28 10.48
CA ASP A 170 19.26 0.78 11.60
C ASP A 170 18.65 1.90 12.47
N GLU A 171 19.36 3.03 12.63
CA GLU A 171 18.93 4.17 13.43
C GLU A 171 18.00 5.14 12.68
N PHE A 172 17.76 4.93 11.40
CA PHE A 172 16.84 5.77 10.64
C PHE A 172 15.42 5.67 11.18
N LYS A 173 14.80 6.81 11.50
CA LYS A 173 13.53 6.84 12.25
C LYS A 173 12.30 7.00 11.36
N ASP A 174 12.47 7.50 10.14
CA ASP A 174 11.39 7.85 9.24
C ASP A 174 11.09 6.78 8.18
N PHE A 175 10.14 7.08 7.30
CA PHE A 175 9.71 6.20 6.20
C PHE A 175 9.72 6.99 4.90
N PRO A 176 10.81 6.92 4.11
CA PRO A 176 11.08 7.85 3.03
C PRO A 176 10.15 7.72 1.81
N MET A 177 9.40 6.62 1.69
CA MET A 177 8.44 6.45 0.60
C MET A 177 7.01 6.87 0.96
N ARG A 178 6.78 7.39 2.17
CA ARG A 178 5.51 8.01 2.51
C ARG A 178 5.38 9.38 1.82
N LYS A 179 4.18 9.73 1.38
CA LYS A 179 3.91 10.98 0.64
C LYS A 179 4.08 12.26 1.47
N ASP A 180 4.08 12.16 2.78
CA ASP A 180 4.29 13.23 3.74
C ASP A 180 5.72 13.27 4.29
N TYR A 181 6.61 12.41 3.79
CA TYR A 181 8.01 12.45 4.14
C TYR A 181 8.66 13.73 3.62
N VAL A 182 9.38 14.39 4.49
CA VAL A 182 10.21 15.56 4.17
C VAL A 182 11.64 15.17 4.46
N GLU A 183 12.46 15.20 3.43
CA GLU A 183 13.90 14.93 3.57
C GLU A 183 14.52 16.01 4.46
N PRO A 184 15.19 15.66 5.55
CA PRO A 184 15.89 16.64 6.38
C PRO A 184 17.07 17.24 5.60
N ASP A 185 17.33 18.53 5.81
CA ASP A 185 18.42 19.24 5.15
C ASP A 185 19.82 18.70 5.53
N ASP A 186 19.90 18.01 6.68
CA ASP A 186 21.14 17.42 7.18
C ASP A 186 20.85 16.12 7.92
N TYR A 187 21.53 15.05 7.51
CA TYR A 187 21.52 13.78 8.24
C TYR A 187 22.62 13.81 9.30
N GLU A 188 22.33 13.34 10.52
CA GLU A 188 23.29 13.22 11.62
C GLU A 188 24.60 12.52 11.24
N TYR A 189 24.62 11.78 10.15
CA TYR A 189 25.77 11.02 9.64
C TYR A 189 26.48 11.66 8.44
N GLU A 190 25.99 12.76 7.90
CA GLU A 190 26.73 13.50 6.89
C GLU A 190 27.82 14.34 7.57
N PRO A 191 29.12 14.09 7.31
CA PRO A 191 30.21 14.81 7.96
C PRO A 191 30.32 16.28 7.53
N THR A 192 29.54 16.69 6.52
CA THR A 192 29.50 18.06 6.01
C THR A 192 28.07 18.46 5.64
N PRO A 193 27.51 19.52 6.25
CA PRO A 193 26.27 20.13 5.81
C PRO A 193 26.33 20.47 4.30
N HIS A 194 25.28 20.19 3.56
CA HIS A 194 25.21 20.49 2.11
C HIS A 194 25.57 21.94 1.81
N ASP A 195 25.13 22.88 2.61
CA ASP A 195 25.44 24.30 2.47
C ASP A 195 26.93 24.62 2.67
N GLU A 196 27.65 23.88 3.52
CA GLU A 196 29.05 24.11 3.77
C GLU A 196 29.90 23.77 2.53
N VAL A 197 29.53 22.75 1.76
CA VAL A 197 30.23 22.41 0.49
C VAL A 197 30.02 23.53 -0.53
N TRP A 198 28.80 24.07 -0.64
CA TRP A 198 28.49 25.21 -1.50
C TRP A 198 29.23 26.48 -1.08
N GLU A 199 29.28 26.78 0.20
CA GLU A 199 30.02 27.93 0.73
C GLU A 199 31.52 27.82 0.51
N ARG A 200 32.10 26.64 0.68
CA ARG A 200 33.49 26.37 0.37
C ARG A 200 33.77 26.53 -1.12
N THR A 201 32.90 26.05 -1.98
CA THR A 201 33.02 26.18 -3.44
C THR A 201 32.95 27.63 -3.87
N LYS A 202 31.99 28.42 -3.39
CA LYS A 202 31.87 29.87 -3.64
C LYS A 202 33.15 30.62 -3.21
N LYS A 203 33.67 30.31 -2.01
CA LYS A 203 34.94 30.94 -1.52
C LYS A 203 36.15 30.59 -2.39
N HIS A 204 36.15 29.41 -2.99
CA HIS A 204 37.24 29.00 -3.87
C HIS A 204 37.17 29.73 -5.20
N TYR A 205 36.02 29.80 -5.85
CA TYR A 205 35.84 30.49 -7.13
C TYR A 205 36.02 32.01 -7.04
N ASN A 206 35.63 32.63 -5.93
CA ASN A 206 35.81 34.07 -5.73
C ASN A 206 37.27 34.50 -5.43
N LYS A 207 38.19 33.56 -5.19
CA LYS A 207 39.62 33.84 -5.01
C LYS A 207 40.43 33.79 -6.31
N THR A 208 39.83 33.33 -7.41
CA THR A 208 40.44 33.17 -8.72
C THR A 208 39.96 34.19 -9.76
N SER A 209 39.23 35.24 -9.34
CA SER A 209 38.77 36.36 -10.19
C SER A 209 39.56 37.65 -9.92
#